data_1831cd64c57a71e66f4a4be6c8190382
#
_entry.id   1831cd64c57a71e66f4a4be6c8190382
#
_cell.length_a   1.000
_cell.length_b   1.000
_cell.length_c   1.000
_cell.angle_alpha   90.00
_cell.angle_beta   90.00
_cell.angle_gamma   90.00
#
_symmetry.space_group_name_H-M   'P 1'
#
loop_
_entity.id
_entity.type
_entity.pdbx_description
1 polymer ?
#
loop_
_entity_poly.entity_id
_entity_poly.type
_entity_poly.pdbx_seq_one_letter_code
_entity_poly.pdbx_strand_id
1 'polypeptide(L)'
;MIITPCKNNVGAFIETDLNFAEEKIIEQIKIAANEYGVIFFRNQNLTSKNYIKFSKNFGELAEYPMLKGLDNYPEITVVEKKPGEKIMFGEGWHTDSTYTSHPPKFTMLYSIKT
;
A
#
# COMPACT_ATOMS: atom_id res chain seq x y z
N MET A 1 -10.48 14.51 -8.70
CA MET A 1 -10.36 13.27 -7.89
C MET A 1 -11.73 12.93 -7.30
N ILE A 2 -12.14 11.70 -7.46
CA ILE A 2 -13.45 11.24 -6.95
C ILE A 2 -13.19 10.25 -5.80
N ILE A 3 -13.88 10.45 -4.67
CA ILE A 3 -13.81 9.56 -3.51
C ILE A 3 -15.17 8.90 -3.36
N THR A 4 -15.20 7.58 -3.41
CA THR A 4 -16.43 6.80 -3.26
C THR A 4 -16.31 5.90 -2.04
N PRO A 5 -17.00 6.22 -0.93
CA PRO A 5 -16.97 5.36 0.25
C PRO A 5 -17.53 3.97 -0.04
N CYS A 6 -16.94 2.98 0.59
CA CYS A 6 -17.48 1.63 0.59
C CYS A 6 -18.72 1.54 1.48
N LYS A 7 -19.47 0.45 1.34
CA LYS A 7 -20.63 0.19 2.19
C LYS A 7 -20.21 0.20 3.66
N ASN A 8 -21.00 0.86 4.51
CA ASN A 8 -20.74 1.04 5.95
C ASN A 8 -19.58 1.98 6.28
N ASN A 9 -19.10 2.75 5.30
CA ASN A 9 -18.02 3.73 5.47
C ASN A 9 -16.69 3.16 6.00
N VAL A 10 -16.45 1.87 5.80
CA VAL A 10 -15.15 1.26 6.05
C VAL A 10 -14.49 1.00 4.72
N GLY A 11 -13.44 1.77 4.44
CA GLY A 11 -12.79 1.78 3.14
C GLY A 11 -13.42 2.75 2.15
N ALA A 12 -12.64 3.18 1.17
CA ALA A 12 -13.10 4.01 0.08
C ALA A 12 -12.26 3.78 -1.18
N PHE A 13 -12.90 3.95 -2.33
CA PHE A 13 -12.19 3.96 -3.62
C PHE A 13 -11.87 5.41 -3.98
N ILE A 14 -10.65 5.65 -4.43
CA ILE A 14 -10.23 6.95 -4.94
C ILE A 14 -9.81 6.81 -6.39
N GLU A 15 -10.40 7.63 -7.25
CA GLU A 15 -10.07 7.69 -8.66
C GLU A 15 -9.10 8.83 -8.91
N THR A 16 -7.83 8.50 -9.08
CA THR A 16 -6.76 9.43 -9.44
C THR A 16 -5.58 8.62 -9.99
N ASP A 17 -4.72 9.26 -10.76
CA ASP A 17 -3.49 8.63 -11.23
C ASP A 17 -2.35 8.97 -10.27
N LEU A 18 -1.85 7.96 -9.57
CA LEU A 18 -0.82 8.14 -8.56
C LEU A 18 0.55 8.52 -9.14
N ASN A 19 0.75 8.34 -10.44
CA ASN A 19 1.97 8.83 -11.11
C ASN A 19 2.05 10.37 -11.13
N PHE A 20 0.91 11.04 -11.04
CA PHE A 20 0.79 12.49 -11.15
C PHE A 20 0.11 13.13 -9.94
N ALA A 21 0.17 12.48 -8.78
CA ALA A 21 -0.46 12.99 -7.58
C ALA A 21 0.30 14.19 -7.02
N GLU A 22 -0.30 15.37 -7.13
CA GLU A 22 0.24 16.61 -6.58
C GLU A 22 0.06 16.65 -5.06
N GLU A 23 0.76 17.58 -4.40
CA GLU A 23 0.70 17.73 -2.95
C GLU A 23 -0.73 17.85 -2.41
N LYS A 24 -1.58 18.62 -3.07
CA LYS A 24 -2.97 18.78 -2.68
C LYS A 24 -3.75 17.47 -2.74
N ILE A 25 -3.50 16.67 -3.76
CA ILE A 25 -4.11 15.33 -3.91
C ILE A 25 -3.61 14.40 -2.80
N ILE A 26 -2.31 14.42 -2.52
CA ILE A 26 -1.72 13.61 -1.44
C ILE A 26 -2.36 13.95 -0.09
N GLU A 27 -2.56 15.23 0.21
CA GLU A 27 -3.21 15.63 1.47
C GLU A 27 -4.65 15.13 1.56
N GLN A 28 -5.39 15.17 0.46
CA GLN A 28 -6.74 14.63 0.42
C GLN A 28 -6.77 13.11 0.62
N ILE A 29 -5.79 12.41 0.06
CA ILE A 29 -5.65 10.95 0.26
C ILE A 29 -5.36 10.64 1.73
N LYS A 30 -4.49 11.39 2.38
CA LYS A 30 -4.18 11.21 3.81
C LYS A 30 -5.41 11.40 4.69
N ILE A 31 -6.20 12.41 4.40
CA ILE A 31 -7.45 12.67 5.13
C ILE A 31 -8.42 11.50 4.94
N ALA A 32 -8.57 11.03 3.71
CA ALA A 32 -9.44 9.90 3.41
C ALA A 32 -8.96 8.61 4.09
N ALA A 33 -7.64 8.38 4.12
CA ALA A 33 -7.08 7.20 4.78
C ALA A 33 -7.39 7.18 6.27
N ASN A 34 -7.32 8.34 6.93
CA ASN A 34 -7.68 8.45 8.34
C ASN A 34 -9.18 8.28 8.57
N GLU A 35 -10.01 8.75 7.66
CA GLU A 35 -11.46 8.68 7.79
C GLU A 35 -11.99 7.28 7.51
N TYR A 36 -11.49 6.61 6.48
CA TYR A 36 -12.05 5.34 6.01
C TYR A 36 -11.25 4.12 6.40
N GLY A 37 -10.03 4.27 6.90
CA GLY A 37 -9.18 3.19 7.36
C GLY A 37 -8.42 2.45 6.26
N VAL A 38 -9.01 2.24 5.10
CA VAL A 38 -8.35 1.64 3.94
C VAL A 38 -8.81 2.33 2.66
N ILE A 39 -7.86 2.52 1.75
CA ILE A 39 -8.12 3.18 0.47
C ILE A 39 -7.73 2.24 -0.67
N PHE A 40 -8.57 2.18 -1.68
CA PHE A 40 -8.34 1.39 -2.88
C PHE A 40 -8.18 2.31 -4.09
N PHE A 41 -7.13 2.07 -4.86
CA PHE A 41 -6.88 2.77 -6.12
C PHE A 41 -6.88 1.74 -7.25
N ARG A 42 -7.86 1.80 -8.12
CA ARG A 42 -7.92 0.89 -9.26
C ARG A 42 -7.21 1.49 -10.47
N ASN A 43 -6.87 0.63 -11.42
CA ASN A 43 -6.31 1.03 -12.72
C ASN A 43 -5.03 1.84 -12.62
N GLN A 44 -4.16 1.47 -11.68
CA GLN A 44 -2.85 2.09 -11.52
C GLN A 44 -1.80 1.34 -12.34
N ASN A 45 -0.84 2.09 -12.87
CA ASN A 45 0.30 1.53 -13.57
C ASN A 45 1.56 2.20 -13.04
N LEU A 46 2.02 1.74 -11.89
CA LEU A 46 3.15 2.34 -11.18
C LEU A 46 4.45 1.58 -11.46
N THR A 47 5.51 2.33 -11.77
CA THR A 47 6.86 1.78 -11.71
C THR A 47 7.28 1.66 -10.24
N SER A 48 8.31 0.86 -9.96
CA SER A 48 8.87 0.78 -8.60
C SER A 48 9.31 2.15 -8.09
N LYS A 49 9.91 2.96 -8.97
CA LYS A 49 10.34 4.32 -8.64
C LYS A 49 9.16 5.20 -8.22
N ASN A 50 8.06 5.19 -8.98
CA ASN A 50 6.89 6.00 -8.67
C ASN A 50 6.13 5.48 -7.46
N TYR A 51 6.13 4.17 -7.25
CA TYR A 51 5.55 3.57 -6.05
C TYR A 51 6.28 4.06 -4.79
N ILE A 52 7.60 4.02 -4.80
CA ILE A 52 8.42 4.55 -3.70
C ILE A 52 8.18 6.05 -3.51
N LYS A 53 8.17 6.81 -4.59
CA LYS A 53 7.95 8.26 -4.55
C LYS A 53 6.60 8.61 -3.90
N PHE A 54 5.55 7.90 -4.31
CA PHE A 54 4.23 8.10 -3.73
C PHE A 54 4.22 7.72 -2.25
N SER A 55 4.81 6.57 -1.90
CA SER A 55 4.80 6.04 -0.54
C SER A 55 5.53 6.93 0.45
N LYS A 56 6.59 7.63 0.04
CA LYS A 56 7.35 8.55 0.90
C LYS A 56 6.52 9.70 1.45
N ASN A 57 5.42 10.04 0.80
CA ASN A 57 4.53 11.09 1.30
C ASN A 57 3.81 10.69 2.59
N PHE A 58 3.78 9.42 2.92
CA PHE A 58 3.05 8.88 4.08
C PHE A 58 3.95 8.58 5.27
N GLY A 59 5.22 8.87 5.15
CA GLY A 59 6.19 8.68 6.22
C GLY A 59 7.47 8.02 5.73
N GLU A 60 8.34 7.71 6.66
CA GLU A 60 9.58 7.02 6.40
C GLU A 60 9.31 5.58 5.99
N LEU A 61 9.98 5.12 4.93
CA LEU A 61 9.80 3.76 4.45
C LEU A 61 10.59 2.77 5.32
N ALA A 62 9.99 1.60 5.57
CA ALA A 62 10.62 0.54 6.33
C ALA A 62 10.94 -0.64 5.42
N GLU A 63 12.01 -1.36 5.75
CA GLU A 63 12.30 -2.66 5.16
C GLU A 63 11.60 -3.73 5.99
N TYR A 64 11.08 -4.77 5.33
CA TYR A 64 10.48 -5.89 6.03
C TYR A 64 11.60 -6.70 6.70
N PRO A 65 11.59 -6.84 8.04
CA PRO A 65 12.77 -7.37 8.75
C PRO A 65 13.11 -8.81 8.43
N MET A 66 12.18 -9.60 7.95
CA MET A 66 12.38 -11.05 7.73
C MET A 66 12.40 -11.43 6.25
N LEU A 67 12.26 -10.47 5.34
CA LEU A 67 12.21 -10.72 3.91
C LEU A 67 13.13 -9.77 3.16
N LYS A 68 13.74 -10.29 2.10
CA LYS A 68 14.56 -9.46 1.22
C LYS A 68 13.67 -8.68 0.27
N GLY A 69 13.92 -7.37 0.15
CA GLY A 69 13.26 -6.53 -0.85
C GLY A 69 13.88 -6.65 -2.23
N LEU A 70 13.40 -5.85 -3.17
CA LEU A 70 13.99 -5.77 -4.51
C LEU A 70 15.40 -5.18 -4.44
N ASP A 71 16.29 -5.59 -5.36
CA ASP A 71 17.70 -5.18 -5.33
C ASP A 71 17.89 -3.66 -5.32
N ASN A 72 17.15 -2.93 -6.15
CA ASN A 72 17.26 -1.48 -6.23
C ASN A 72 16.27 -0.74 -5.30
N TYR A 73 15.31 -1.47 -4.74
CA TYR A 73 14.26 -0.91 -3.88
C TYR A 73 14.01 -1.89 -2.72
N PRO A 74 14.89 -1.91 -1.72
CA PRO A 74 14.79 -2.91 -0.64
C PRO A 74 13.53 -2.75 0.22
N GLU A 75 12.88 -1.59 0.18
CA GLU A 75 11.62 -1.33 0.88
C GLU A 75 10.42 -2.03 0.22
N ILE A 76 10.57 -2.47 -1.04
CA ILE A 76 9.51 -3.19 -1.76
C ILE A 76 9.75 -4.68 -1.63
N THR A 77 8.82 -5.36 -0.98
CA THR A 77 8.83 -6.81 -0.83
C THR A 77 7.85 -7.45 -1.79
N VAL A 78 8.29 -8.46 -2.54
CA VAL A 78 7.41 -9.20 -3.44
C VAL A 78 6.74 -10.34 -2.68
N VAL A 79 5.41 -10.37 -2.74
CA VAL A 79 4.60 -11.46 -2.20
C VAL A 79 3.98 -12.18 -3.38
N GLU A 80 4.30 -13.47 -3.54
CA GLU A 80 3.86 -14.26 -4.68
C GLU A 80 3.33 -15.60 -4.21
N LYS A 81 2.18 -16.00 -4.74
CA LYS A 81 1.66 -17.35 -4.61
C LYS A 81 1.69 -18.00 -5.99
N LYS A 82 2.52 -19.02 -6.14
CA LYS A 82 2.61 -19.77 -7.40
C LYS A 82 1.47 -20.75 -7.52
N PRO A 83 1.08 -21.13 -8.76
CA PRO A 83 0.08 -22.18 -8.93
C PRO A 83 0.47 -23.46 -8.21
N GLY A 84 -0.46 -24.04 -7.46
CA GLY A 84 -0.22 -25.25 -6.67
C GLY A 84 0.24 -25.03 -5.25
N GLU A 85 0.64 -23.83 -4.86
CA GLU A 85 0.95 -23.52 -3.47
C GLU A 85 -0.33 -23.44 -2.65
N LYS A 86 -0.33 -24.05 -1.46
CA LYS A 86 -1.52 -24.12 -0.61
C LYS A 86 -1.62 -22.96 0.35
N ILE A 87 -0.48 -22.40 0.76
CA ILE A 87 -0.40 -21.34 1.78
C ILE A 87 0.17 -20.09 1.15
N MET A 88 -0.49 -18.95 1.36
CA MET A 88 -0.04 -17.65 0.94
C MET A 88 0.52 -16.89 2.14
N PHE A 89 1.61 -16.15 1.95
CA PHE A 89 2.16 -15.28 2.98
C PHE A 89 1.11 -14.29 3.48
N GLY A 90 0.94 -14.21 4.80
CA GLY A 90 -0.01 -13.31 5.42
C GLY A 90 -1.48 -13.76 5.31
N GLU A 91 -1.73 -15.01 4.97
CA GLU A 91 -3.08 -15.54 4.77
C GLU A 91 -3.94 -15.52 6.04
N GLY A 92 -3.33 -15.74 7.22
CA GLY A 92 -4.07 -15.73 8.48
C GLY A 92 -4.38 -14.32 8.99
N TRP A 93 -5.31 -14.19 9.89
CA TRP A 93 -5.56 -12.93 10.58
C TRP A 93 -4.31 -12.49 11.33
N HIS A 94 -3.88 -11.25 11.12
CA HIS A 94 -2.65 -10.73 11.70
C HIS A 94 -2.68 -9.19 11.76
N THR A 95 -1.69 -8.62 12.45
CA THR A 95 -1.37 -7.22 12.38
C THR A 95 0.01 -7.06 11.75
N ASP A 96 0.20 -5.97 11.00
CA ASP A 96 1.45 -5.76 10.24
C ASP A 96 2.54 -5.18 11.13
N SER A 97 3.60 -5.99 11.37
CA SER A 97 4.86 -5.55 12.01
C SER A 97 4.71 -4.77 13.31
N THR A 98 3.65 -5.03 14.07
CA THR A 98 3.40 -4.36 15.37
C THR A 98 4.40 -4.75 16.44
N TYR A 99 5.16 -5.82 16.20
CA TYR A 99 6.21 -6.30 17.11
C TYR A 99 7.49 -5.47 17.05
N THR A 100 7.61 -4.53 16.11
CA THR A 100 8.79 -3.66 16.01
C THR A 100 8.66 -2.48 16.96
N SER A 101 9.81 -1.87 17.34
CA SER A 101 9.82 -0.70 18.22
C SER A 101 9.20 0.54 17.57
N HIS A 102 9.20 0.58 16.23
CA HIS A 102 8.61 1.65 15.43
C HIS A 102 7.68 1.02 14.39
N PRO A 103 6.46 0.61 14.80
CA PRO A 103 5.53 -0.03 13.86
C PRO A 103 5.15 0.91 12.71
N PRO A 104 5.04 0.41 11.48
CA PRO A 104 4.60 1.24 10.37
C PRO A 104 3.15 1.72 10.58
N LYS A 105 2.89 2.99 10.26
CA LYS A 105 1.55 3.56 10.34
C LYS A 105 0.68 3.11 9.17
N PHE A 106 1.27 2.97 7.99
CA PHE A 106 0.58 2.56 6.77
C PHE A 106 1.28 1.39 6.12
N THR A 107 0.48 0.51 5.53
CA THR A 107 0.96 -0.58 4.68
C THR A 107 0.33 -0.40 3.30
N MET A 108 1.13 -0.54 2.26
CA MET A 108 0.68 -0.41 0.88
C MET A 108 0.91 -1.70 0.12
N LEU A 109 -0.08 -2.13 -0.63
CA LEU A 109 -0.01 -3.29 -1.50
C LEU A 109 -0.30 -2.87 -2.94
N TYR A 110 0.52 -3.34 -3.86
CA TYR A 110 0.29 -3.13 -5.28
C TYR A 110 0.19 -4.46 -5.98
N SER A 111 -1.00 -4.76 -6.52
CA SER A 111 -1.23 -6.01 -7.24
C SER A 111 -0.69 -5.89 -8.66
N ILE A 112 0.21 -6.78 -9.04
CA ILE A 112 0.80 -6.84 -10.38
C ILE A 112 0.11 -7.90 -11.21
N LYS A 113 -0.14 -9.05 -10.61
CA LYS A 113 -0.76 -10.20 -11.29
C LYS A 113 -1.70 -10.91 -10.32
N THR A 114 -2.92 -11.11 -10.74
CA THR A 114 -3.96 -11.77 -9.95
C THR A 114 -4.21 -13.22 -10.39
#